data_2dbe365284f6dbfcffe6156f4b0ab729
#
_entry.id   2dbe365284f6dbfcffe6156f4b0ab729
#
_cell.length_a   1.000
_cell.length_b   1.000
_cell.length_c   1.000
_cell.angle_alpha   90.00
_cell.angle_beta   90.00
_cell.angle_gamma   90.00
#
_symmetry.space_group_name_H-M   'P 1'
#
loop_
_entity.id
_entity.type
_entity.pdbx_description
1 polymer ?
#
loop_
_entity_poly.entity_id
_entity_poly.type
_entity_poly.pdbx_seq_one_letter_code
_entity_poly.pdbx_strand_id
1 'polypeptide(L)'
;MNLIQSFLKNWRVVILLLIVLPVLSGAVALFFMPKELNPDISIPLVLVIVPYPGSPPNQVESLITNKIEDKVKGLKDVDFITSTSSTGSSSIGINFEVGTDIEKKLRDVREAVADVEAELPDDIMDPLILELNFSETPILVVSFSGDDYVELTKTAKTLQSDIENIPDVLSCEVVG
;
A
#
# COMPACT_ATOMS: atom_id res chain seq x y z
N MET A 1 22.88 49.28 -27.38
CA MET A 1 22.38 50.55 -26.76
C MET A 1 21.13 50.19 -25.98
N ASN A 2 21.28 50.04 -24.92
CA ASN A 2 20.98 50.21 -23.48
C ASN A 2 19.59 49.73 -23.07
N LEU A 3 19.40 48.41 -23.06
CA LEU A 3 18.28 47.77 -22.34
C LEU A 3 18.15 48.35 -20.92
N ILE A 4 19.27 48.56 -20.21
CA ILE A 4 19.32 49.12 -18.86
C ILE A 4 18.69 50.50 -18.76
N GLN A 5 18.92 51.41 -19.74
CA GLN A 5 18.35 52.76 -19.74
C GLN A 5 16.84 52.75 -20.02
N SER A 6 16.34 51.78 -20.80
CA SER A 6 14.90 51.61 -21.04
C SER A 6 14.19 51.06 -19.79
N PHE A 7 14.84 50.19 -19.03
CA PHE A 7 14.36 49.71 -17.74
C PHE A 7 14.27 50.81 -16.68
N LEU A 8 15.28 51.66 -16.58
CA LEU A 8 15.31 52.79 -15.62
C LEU A 8 14.26 53.85 -15.94
N LYS A 9 13.95 54.07 -17.21
CA LYS A 9 12.93 55.05 -17.62
C LYS A 9 11.51 54.60 -17.26
N ASN A 10 11.26 53.27 -17.24
CA ASN A 10 9.95 52.69 -16.94
C ASN A 10 9.95 51.87 -15.63
N TRP A 11 10.65 52.34 -14.61
CA TRP A 11 10.83 51.64 -13.35
C TRP A 11 9.51 51.15 -12.71
N ARG A 12 8.41 51.95 -12.89
CA ARG A 12 7.08 51.58 -12.40
C ARG A 12 6.54 50.30 -13.06
N VAL A 13 6.76 50.16 -14.37
CA VAL A 13 6.34 48.98 -15.15
C VAL A 13 7.17 47.78 -14.75
N VAL A 14 8.47 47.96 -14.50
CA VAL A 14 9.37 46.89 -14.05
C VAL A 14 8.96 46.36 -12.66
N ILE A 15 8.66 47.27 -11.73
CA ILE A 15 8.19 46.90 -10.38
C ILE A 15 6.84 46.16 -10.48
N LEU A 16 5.90 46.67 -11.29
CA LEU A 16 4.60 46.02 -11.47
C LEU A 16 4.76 44.62 -12.05
N LEU A 17 5.63 44.45 -13.04
CA LEU A 17 5.92 43.15 -13.66
C LEU A 17 6.61 42.18 -12.67
N LEU A 18 7.51 42.71 -11.84
CA LEU A 18 8.23 41.93 -10.81
C LEU A 18 7.31 41.49 -9.69
N ILE A 19 6.18 42.17 -9.44
CA ILE A 19 5.16 41.75 -8.47
C ILE A 19 4.12 40.86 -9.13
N VAL A 20 3.61 41.23 -10.29
CA VAL A 20 2.51 40.49 -10.95
C VAL A 20 2.95 39.11 -11.43
N LEU A 21 4.17 38.98 -11.96
CA LEU A 21 4.65 37.72 -12.51
C LEU A 21 4.81 36.60 -11.44
N PRO A 22 5.40 36.84 -10.25
CA PRO A 22 5.43 35.84 -9.20
C PRO A 22 4.04 35.52 -8.62
N VAL A 23 3.14 36.51 -8.52
CA VAL A 23 1.77 36.29 -8.04
C VAL A 23 0.99 35.41 -9.02
N LEU A 24 1.07 35.67 -10.30
CA LEU A 24 0.44 34.85 -11.33
C LEU A 24 1.04 33.46 -11.39
N SER A 25 2.37 33.34 -11.37
CA SER A 25 3.03 32.01 -11.36
C SER A 25 2.71 31.20 -10.10
N GLY A 26 2.63 31.85 -8.94
CA GLY A 26 2.21 31.22 -7.70
C GLY A 26 0.77 30.74 -7.73
N ALA A 27 -0.14 31.55 -8.28
CA ALA A 27 -1.54 31.15 -8.44
C ALA A 27 -1.68 29.96 -9.41
N VAL A 28 -0.97 29.97 -10.53
CA VAL A 28 -0.94 28.84 -11.47
C VAL A 28 -0.36 27.58 -10.80
N ALA A 29 0.74 27.70 -10.05
CA ALA A 29 1.33 26.58 -9.34
C ALA A 29 0.36 25.97 -8.32
N LEU A 30 -0.40 26.78 -7.58
CA LEU A 30 -1.42 26.30 -6.64
C LEU A 30 -2.56 25.52 -7.31
N PHE A 31 -2.93 25.88 -8.56
CA PHE A 31 -3.95 25.15 -9.31
C PHE A 31 -3.45 23.82 -9.88
N PHE A 32 -2.18 23.75 -10.28
CA PHE A 32 -1.59 22.55 -10.88
C PHE A 32 -0.88 21.66 -9.87
N MET A 33 -0.72 22.10 -8.63
CA MET A 33 -0.11 21.28 -7.60
C MET A 33 -1.05 20.13 -7.21
N PRO A 34 -0.64 18.85 -7.33
CA PRO A 34 -1.44 17.73 -6.85
C PRO A 34 -1.68 17.91 -5.34
N LYS A 35 -2.94 17.82 -4.95
CA LYS A 35 -3.36 17.95 -3.54
C LYS A 35 -3.63 16.55 -3.02
N GLU A 36 -2.59 15.86 -2.61
CA GLU A 36 -2.70 14.58 -1.95
C GLU A 36 -2.72 14.79 -0.44
N LEU A 37 -3.69 14.17 0.24
CA LEU A 37 -3.80 14.22 1.69
C LEU A 37 -2.68 13.41 2.37
N ASN A 38 -2.28 12.31 1.75
CA ASN A 38 -1.15 11.50 2.13
C ASN A 38 -0.30 11.24 0.86
N PRO A 39 1.02 11.46 0.91
CA PRO A 39 1.87 10.98 -0.16
C PRO A 39 1.73 9.46 -0.26
N ASP A 40 1.64 8.92 -1.48
CA ASP A 40 1.66 7.48 -1.74
C ASP A 40 3.02 6.90 -1.31
N ILE A 41 3.16 6.71 0.01
CA ILE A 41 4.28 5.95 0.56
C ILE A 41 3.84 4.48 0.48
N SER A 42 3.97 3.89 -0.67
CA SER A 42 3.88 2.44 -0.80
C SER A 42 5.11 1.85 -0.11
N ILE A 43 4.94 1.42 1.14
CA ILE A 43 5.93 0.60 1.82
C ILE A 43 5.75 -0.80 1.23
N PRO A 44 6.72 -1.30 0.44
CA PRO A 44 6.60 -2.61 -0.18
C PRO A 44 6.74 -3.68 0.91
N LEU A 45 5.61 -4.17 1.39
CA LEU A 45 5.52 -5.16 2.46
C LEU A 45 4.83 -6.43 1.95
N VAL A 46 5.52 -7.55 2.08
CA VAL A 46 4.96 -8.89 1.85
C VAL A 46 4.74 -9.58 3.18
N LEU A 47 3.53 -10.07 3.39
CA LEU A 47 3.13 -10.82 4.57
C LEU A 47 3.02 -12.31 4.24
N VAL A 48 3.71 -13.14 5.00
CA VAL A 48 3.63 -14.60 4.95
C VAL A 48 2.95 -15.10 6.22
N ILE A 49 1.83 -15.78 6.08
CA ILE A 49 1.09 -16.39 7.19
C ILE A 49 1.10 -17.91 7.00
N VAL A 50 1.58 -18.65 7.98
CA VAL A 50 1.58 -20.10 7.98
C VAL A 50 0.75 -20.60 9.15
N PRO A 51 -0.46 -21.14 8.89
CA PRO A 51 -1.26 -21.75 9.95
C PRO A 51 -0.68 -23.13 10.34
N TYR A 52 -0.54 -23.34 11.65
CA TYR A 52 -0.10 -24.61 12.24
C TYR A 52 -0.98 -24.95 13.45
N PRO A 53 -2.21 -25.42 13.23
CA PRO A 53 -3.21 -25.60 14.28
C PRO A 53 -2.73 -26.52 15.41
N GLY A 54 -3.02 -26.13 16.67
CA GLY A 54 -2.71 -26.92 17.85
C GLY A 54 -1.28 -26.81 18.37
N SER A 55 -0.40 -26.11 17.66
CA SER A 55 1.00 -25.97 18.07
C SER A 55 1.22 -24.77 18.98
N PRO A 56 2.03 -24.91 20.06
CA PRO A 56 2.38 -23.78 20.91
C PRO A 56 3.38 -22.81 20.21
N PRO A 57 3.47 -21.55 20.64
CA PRO A 57 4.29 -20.51 19.97
C PRO A 57 5.78 -20.90 19.81
N ASN A 58 6.37 -21.57 20.79
CA ASN A 58 7.77 -22.00 20.73
C ASN A 58 8.04 -23.06 19.65
N GLN A 59 7.06 -23.93 19.36
CA GLN A 59 7.17 -24.88 18.25
C GLN A 59 6.96 -24.17 16.91
N VAL A 60 5.98 -23.29 16.83
CA VAL A 60 5.76 -22.45 15.64
C VAL A 60 7.02 -21.67 15.30
N GLU A 61 7.66 -21.03 16.28
CA GLU A 61 8.90 -20.29 16.12
C GLU A 61 10.03 -21.18 15.58
N SER A 62 10.31 -22.29 16.24
CA SER A 62 11.48 -23.13 15.90
C SER A 62 11.31 -23.95 14.63
N LEU A 63 10.10 -24.41 14.32
CA LEU A 63 9.83 -25.28 13.18
C LEU A 63 9.42 -24.56 11.91
N ILE A 64 8.88 -23.33 12.03
CA ILE A 64 8.35 -22.59 10.90
C ILE A 64 9.01 -21.22 10.77
N THR A 65 8.83 -20.34 11.77
CA THR A 65 9.23 -18.94 11.67
C THR A 65 10.71 -18.77 11.37
N ASN A 66 11.59 -19.42 12.16
CA ASN A 66 13.04 -19.31 11.98
C ASN A 66 13.51 -19.83 10.63
N LYS A 67 12.93 -20.92 10.13
CA LYS A 67 13.31 -21.49 8.83
C LYS A 67 12.94 -20.58 7.66
N ILE A 68 11.74 -20.01 7.69
CA ILE A 68 11.30 -19.07 6.67
C ILE A 68 12.11 -17.79 6.76
N GLU A 69 12.31 -17.23 7.96
CA GLU A 69 13.15 -16.04 8.16
C GLU A 69 14.55 -16.20 7.59
N ASP A 70 15.21 -17.31 7.87
CA ASP A 70 16.57 -17.55 7.40
C ASP A 70 16.66 -17.58 5.87
N LYS A 71 15.61 -18.06 5.21
CA LYS A 71 15.54 -18.09 3.76
C LYS A 71 15.25 -16.73 3.18
N VAL A 72 14.26 -16.01 3.71
CA VAL A 72 13.86 -14.69 3.18
C VAL A 72 14.88 -13.60 3.50
N LYS A 73 15.71 -13.74 4.54
CA LYS A 73 16.87 -12.88 4.81
C LYS A 73 17.90 -12.86 3.67
N GLY A 74 17.94 -13.92 2.88
CA GLY A 74 18.82 -14.03 1.70
C GLY A 74 18.31 -13.29 0.46
N LEU A 75 17.08 -12.80 0.47
CA LEU A 75 16.51 -12.05 -0.66
C LEU A 75 17.14 -10.67 -0.77
N LYS A 76 17.24 -10.16 -2.00
CA LYS A 76 17.76 -8.80 -2.25
C LYS A 76 16.75 -7.74 -1.86
N ASP A 77 17.25 -6.58 -1.50
CA ASP A 77 16.47 -5.37 -1.21
C ASP A 77 15.52 -5.53 -0.02
N VAL A 78 15.79 -6.50 0.88
CA VAL A 78 15.11 -6.63 2.18
C VAL A 78 15.67 -5.57 3.13
N ASP A 79 14.79 -4.70 3.64
CA ASP A 79 15.14 -3.68 4.62
C ASP A 79 15.12 -4.29 6.04
N PHE A 80 13.96 -4.80 6.46
CA PHE A 80 13.85 -5.53 7.73
C PHE A 80 12.73 -6.57 7.69
N ILE A 81 12.83 -7.54 8.60
CA ILE A 81 11.84 -8.61 8.79
C ILE A 81 11.26 -8.49 10.19
N THR A 82 9.95 -8.60 10.29
CA THR A 82 9.22 -8.67 11.56
C THR A 82 8.42 -9.95 11.59
N SER A 83 8.59 -10.75 12.63
CA SER A 83 7.86 -12.00 12.77
C SER A 83 7.13 -12.10 14.11
N THR A 84 6.03 -12.82 14.09
CA THR A 84 5.22 -13.12 15.27
C THR A 84 4.82 -14.59 15.24
N SER A 85 5.25 -15.33 16.25
CA SER A 85 4.83 -16.72 16.47
C SER A 85 3.74 -16.76 17.52
N SER A 86 2.55 -17.17 17.12
CA SER A 86 1.37 -17.31 17.98
C SER A 86 0.97 -18.78 18.12
N THR A 87 0.03 -19.08 19.03
CA THR A 87 -0.56 -20.41 19.10
C THR A 87 -1.28 -20.71 17.79
N GLY A 88 -0.82 -21.73 17.07
CA GLY A 88 -1.43 -22.19 15.84
C GLY A 88 -1.11 -21.39 14.58
N SER A 89 -0.20 -20.39 14.61
CA SER A 89 0.17 -19.65 13.41
C SER A 89 1.50 -18.92 13.53
N SER A 90 2.22 -18.82 12.41
CA SER A 90 3.34 -17.90 12.19
C SER A 90 2.91 -16.78 11.26
N SER A 91 3.36 -15.56 11.53
CA SER A 91 3.15 -14.38 10.68
C SER A 91 4.49 -13.67 10.51
N ILE A 92 4.94 -13.53 9.26
CA ILE A 92 6.25 -12.96 8.91
C ILE A 92 6.03 -11.83 7.91
N GLY A 93 6.32 -10.61 8.35
CA GLY A 93 6.29 -9.40 7.52
C GLY A 93 7.68 -9.11 6.98
N ILE A 94 7.82 -9.04 5.66
CA ILE A 94 9.06 -8.76 4.97
C ILE A 94 8.94 -7.38 4.34
N ASN A 95 9.68 -6.42 4.89
CA ASN A 95 9.73 -5.06 4.37
C ASN A 95 10.89 -4.95 3.38
N PHE A 96 10.60 -4.41 2.20
CA PHE A 96 11.58 -4.15 1.16
C PHE A 96 11.92 -2.66 1.07
N GLU A 97 13.03 -2.33 0.44
CA GLU A 97 13.43 -0.95 0.20
C GLU A 97 12.41 -0.21 -0.68
N VAL A 98 12.19 1.07 -0.39
CA VAL A 98 11.24 1.91 -1.13
C VAL A 98 11.66 2.04 -2.60
N GLY A 99 10.68 1.88 -3.51
CA GLY A 99 10.92 1.93 -4.96
C GLY A 99 11.19 0.57 -5.59
N THR A 100 11.11 -0.51 -4.81
CA THR A 100 11.25 -1.87 -5.30
C THR A 100 9.95 -2.33 -5.98
N ASP A 101 10.06 -3.13 -7.05
CA ASP A 101 8.93 -3.77 -7.71
C ASP A 101 8.34 -4.87 -6.82
N ILE A 102 7.22 -4.55 -6.17
CA ILE A 102 6.58 -5.43 -5.18
C ILE A 102 6.06 -6.74 -5.80
N GLU A 103 5.56 -6.71 -7.04
CA GLU A 103 5.10 -7.93 -7.70
C GLU A 103 6.24 -8.93 -7.92
N LYS A 104 7.42 -8.40 -8.26
CA LYS A 104 8.62 -9.24 -8.39
C LYS A 104 9.02 -9.80 -7.04
N LYS A 105 9.00 -8.98 -5.98
CA LYS A 105 9.34 -9.43 -4.61
C LYS A 105 8.35 -10.45 -4.08
N LEU A 106 7.07 -10.29 -4.40
CA LEU A 106 6.05 -11.29 -4.06
C LEU A 106 6.36 -12.66 -4.70
N ARG A 107 6.85 -12.67 -5.95
CA ARG A 107 7.29 -13.91 -6.60
C ARG A 107 8.54 -14.48 -5.95
N ASP A 108 9.54 -13.63 -5.66
CA ASP A 108 10.79 -14.04 -4.99
C ASP A 108 10.50 -14.66 -3.61
N VAL A 109 9.56 -14.07 -2.83
CA VAL A 109 9.15 -14.62 -1.52
C VAL A 109 8.40 -15.95 -1.67
N ARG A 110 7.50 -16.08 -2.66
CA ARG A 110 6.80 -17.34 -2.91
C ARG A 110 7.78 -18.46 -3.26
N GLU A 111 8.78 -18.17 -4.08
CA GLU A 111 9.83 -19.14 -4.42
C GLU A 111 10.65 -19.52 -3.19
N ALA A 112 11.05 -18.53 -2.38
CA ALA A 112 11.80 -18.77 -1.15
C ALA A 112 11.03 -19.60 -0.12
N VAL A 113 9.71 -19.38 0.03
CA VAL A 113 8.85 -20.17 0.93
C VAL A 113 8.67 -21.59 0.38
N ALA A 114 8.43 -21.75 -0.92
CA ALA A 114 8.31 -23.07 -1.55
C ALA A 114 9.59 -23.91 -1.43
N ASP A 115 10.76 -23.29 -1.50
CA ASP A 115 12.04 -23.97 -1.29
C ASP A 115 12.20 -24.57 0.13
N VAL A 116 11.58 -23.92 1.13
CA VAL A 116 11.65 -24.37 2.54
C VAL A 116 10.52 -25.33 2.89
N GLU A 117 9.47 -25.39 2.07
CA GLU A 117 8.27 -26.17 2.36
C GLU A 117 8.58 -27.66 2.70
N ALA A 118 9.55 -28.25 2.01
CA ALA A 118 10.01 -29.62 2.28
C ALA A 118 10.68 -29.80 3.65
N GLU A 119 11.10 -28.73 4.30
CA GLU A 119 11.71 -28.74 5.63
C GLU A 119 10.70 -28.44 6.74
N LEU A 120 9.50 -27.96 6.38
CA LEU A 120 8.42 -27.66 7.32
C LEU A 120 7.70 -28.94 7.75
N PRO A 121 6.98 -28.94 8.89
CA PRO A 121 6.18 -30.08 9.32
C PRO A 121 5.04 -30.40 8.32
N ASP A 122 4.71 -31.67 8.16
CA ASP A 122 3.63 -32.12 7.25
C ASP A 122 2.22 -31.65 7.68
N ASP A 123 2.06 -31.24 8.95
CA ASP A 123 0.79 -30.86 9.56
C ASP A 123 0.46 -29.37 9.41
N ILE A 124 1.27 -28.60 8.69
CA ILE A 124 0.97 -27.18 8.41
C ILE A 124 -0.12 -27.08 7.34
N MET A 125 -0.85 -25.96 7.36
CA MET A 125 -1.70 -25.58 6.24
C MET A 125 -0.88 -24.78 5.22
N ASP A 126 -1.40 -24.70 3.99
CA ASP A 126 -0.76 -23.96 2.90
C ASP A 126 -0.42 -22.52 3.33
N PRO A 127 0.83 -22.06 3.11
CA PRO A 127 1.25 -20.71 3.42
C PRO A 127 0.46 -19.68 2.60
N LEU A 128 -0.11 -18.69 3.27
CA LEU A 128 -0.76 -17.55 2.64
C LEU A 128 0.24 -16.41 2.48
N ILE A 129 0.51 -16.01 1.24
CA ILE A 129 1.48 -14.97 0.91
C ILE A 129 0.76 -13.82 0.21
N LEU A 130 0.73 -12.66 0.90
CA LEU A 130 -0.03 -11.48 0.51
C LEU A 130 0.90 -10.27 0.39
N GLU A 131 0.63 -9.44 -0.59
CA GLU A 131 1.11 -8.07 -0.61
C GLU A 131 0.22 -7.21 0.30
N LEU A 132 0.82 -6.40 1.16
CA LEU A 132 0.08 -5.39 1.94
C LEU A 132 0.25 -4.04 1.25
N ASN A 133 -0.82 -3.61 0.60
CA ASN A 133 -0.90 -2.29 -0.02
C ASN A 133 -1.72 -1.36 0.88
N PHE A 134 -1.06 -0.42 1.55
CA PHE A 134 -1.70 0.55 2.43
C PHE A 134 -2.45 1.65 1.66
N SER A 135 -2.26 1.74 0.34
CA SER A 135 -2.97 2.70 -0.51
C SER A 135 -4.43 2.31 -0.75
N GLU A 136 -4.82 1.08 -0.44
CA GLU A 136 -6.19 0.57 -0.58
C GLU A 136 -7.07 0.80 0.66
N THR A 137 -6.75 1.83 1.45
CA THR A 137 -7.59 2.16 2.60
C THR A 137 -8.94 2.72 2.14
N PRO A 138 -10.08 2.16 2.57
CA PRO A 138 -11.38 2.66 2.14
C PRO A 138 -11.58 4.11 2.60
N ILE A 139 -11.89 5.00 1.65
CA ILE A 139 -12.13 6.42 1.91
C ILE A 139 -13.54 6.64 2.51
N LEU A 140 -14.46 5.75 2.18
CA LEU A 140 -15.86 5.83 2.63
C LEU A 140 -16.36 4.43 2.99
N VAL A 141 -16.93 4.31 4.18
CA VAL A 141 -17.64 3.11 4.63
C VAL A 141 -19.10 3.46 4.83
N VAL A 142 -19.99 2.79 4.11
CA VAL A 142 -21.44 2.96 4.21
C VAL A 142 -22.05 1.72 4.86
N SER A 143 -22.72 1.89 5.99
CA SER A 143 -23.38 0.79 6.69
C SER A 143 -24.88 0.82 6.44
N PHE A 144 -25.45 -0.33 6.11
CA PHE A 144 -26.89 -0.53 5.98
C PHE A 144 -27.40 -1.37 7.14
N SER A 145 -28.58 -1.06 7.63
CA SER A 145 -29.29 -1.86 8.64
C SER A 145 -30.74 -2.05 8.23
N GLY A 146 -31.29 -3.24 8.46
CA GLY A 146 -32.69 -3.58 8.16
C GLY A 146 -32.98 -5.01 8.60
N ASP A 147 -34.26 -5.38 8.55
CA ASP A 147 -34.74 -6.68 9.02
C ASP A 147 -34.64 -7.79 7.98
N ASP A 148 -34.50 -7.43 6.68
CA ASP A 148 -34.39 -8.40 5.58
C ASP A 148 -32.99 -8.36 4.95
N TYR A 149 -32.21 -9.41 5.22
CA TYR A 149 -30.86 -9.58 4.69
C TYR A 149 -30.80 -9.66 3.15
N VAL A 150 -31.83 -10.24 2.52
CA VAL A 150 -31.86 -10.39 1.06
C VAL A 150 -32.06 -9.03 0.39
N GLU A 151 -32.96 -8.21 0.93
CA GLU A 151 -33.20 -6.85 0.45
C GLU A 151 -32.00 -5.95 0.66
N LEU A 152 -31.35 -6.06 1.84
CA LEU A 152 -30.12 -5.33 2.15
C LEU A 152 -29.00 -5.67 1.16
N THR A 153 -28.74 -6.95 0.93
CA THR A 153 -27.70 -7.40 -0.01
C THR A 153 -27.98 -6.91 -1.44
N LYS A 154 -29.24 -6.92 -1.87
CA LYS A 154 -29.62 -6.43 -3.20
C LYS A 154 -29.40 -4.92 -3.31
N THR A 155 -29.79 -4.17 -2.29
CA THR A 155 -29.58 -2.71 -2.24
C THR A 155 -28.10 -2.36 -2.24
N ALA A 156 -27.29 -3.06 -1.44
CA ALA A 156 -25.84 -2.86 -1.38
C ALA A 156 -25.17 -3.13 -2.73
N LYS A 157 -25.53 -4.21 -3.42
CA LYS A 157 -25.00 -4.53 -4.76
C LYS A 157 -25.43 -3.51 -5.83
N THR A 158 -26.65 -2.99 -5.73
CA THR A 158 -27.09 -1.94 -6.66
C THR A 158 -26.29 -0.66 -6.44
N LEU A 159 -26.09 -0.27 -5.18
CA LEU A 159 -25.27 0.89 -4.83
C LEU A 159 -23.79 0.69 -5.22
N GLN A 160 -23.24 -0.50 -5.03
CA GLN A 160 -21.89 -0.85 -5.51
C GLN A 160 -21.76 -0.56 -7.00
N SER A 161 -22.69 -1.08 -7.82
CA SER A 161 -22.67 -0.86 -9.26
C SER A 161 -22.81 0.62 -9.64
N ASP A 162 -23.62 1.38 -8.90
CA ASP A 162 -23.80 2.81 -9.17
C ASP A 162 -22.51 3.61 -8.80
N ILE A 163 -21.83 3.23 -7.71
CA ILE A 163 -20.59 3.86 -7.27
C ILE A 163 -19.43 3.52 -8.22
N GLU A 164 -19.31 2.26 -8.66
CA GLU A 164 -18.27 1.83 -9.61
C GLU A 164 -18.37 2.51 -10.98
N ASN A 165 -19.58 3.00 -11.34
CA ASN A 165 -19.77 3.77 -12.56
C ASN A 165 -19.35 5.25 -12.44
N ILE A 166 -18.97 5.72 -11.27
CA ILE A 166 -18.50 7.10 -11.08
C ILE A 166 -17.03 7.18 -11.55
N PRO A 167 -16.69 8.11 -12.45
CA PRO A 167 -15.29 8.35 -12.81
C PRO A 167 -14.45 8.64 -11.56
N ASP A 168 -13.23 8.11 -11.49
CA ASP A 168 -12.28 8.25 -10.39
C ASP A 168 -12.56 7.40 -9.13
N VAL A 169 -13.56 6.50 -9.14
CA VAL A 169 -13.70 5.46 -8.12
C VAL A 169 -12.91 4.22 -8.55
N LEU A 170 -11.95 3.82 -7.72
CA LEU A 170 -11.05 2.70 -8.00
C LEU A 170 -11.76 1.36 -7.81
N SER A 171 -12.43 1.18 -6.69
CA SER A 171 -13.17 -0.05 -6.34
C SER A 171 -14.23 0.22 -5.27
N CYS A 172 -15.27 -0.62 -5.23
CA CYS A 172 -16.27 -0.64 -4.18
C CYS A 172 -16.51 -2.09 -3.76
N GLU A 173 -16.36 -2.39 -2.48
CA GLU A 173 -16.52 -3.75 -1.95
C GLU A 173 -17.70 -3.82 -0.99
N VAL A 174 -18.52 -4.87 -1.10
CA VAL A 174 -19.62 -5.16 -0.18
C VAL A 174 -19.16 -6.25 0.78
N VAL A 175 -19.10 -5.91 2.07
CA VAL A 175 -18.70 -6.81 3.15
C VAL A 175 -19.89 -7.07 4.07
N GLY A 176 -20.18 -8.35 4.38
CA GLY A 176 -21.26 -8.72 5.29
C GLY A 176 -21.74 -10.13 5.14
#